data_68c4fab83b05f44a1dee536d4413dd6d
#
_entry.id   68c4fab83b05f44a1dee536d4413dd6d
#
_cell.length_a   1.000
_cell.length_b   1.000
_cell.length_c   1.000
_cell.angle_alpha   90.00
_cell.angle_beta   90.00
_cell.angle_gamma   90.00
#
_symmetry.space_group_name_H-M   'P 1'
#
loop_
_entity.id
_entity.type
_entity.pdbx_description
1 polymer ?
#
loop_
_entity_poly.entity_id
_entity_poly.type
_entity_poly.pdbx_seq_one_letter_code
_entity_poly.pdbx_strand_id
1 'polypeptide(L)'
;MMKKKCGIVVFSKTEKKGISGGISGGISGFVLFEEYKHYVQVTFSLEGFPKPNTMYAVHIHEYGDLRDGCTSLGSHFNPFDSTHGSITENYHKRHVGDMMNNLMTNSKKECFYSYKDESLRLSGKHSILGRSLVIHEGKDDEGKGRFPDSLVTGHAGKRIACGIIGLCPPSL
;
A
#
# COMPACT_ATOMS: atom_id res chain seq x y z
N MET A 1 25.66 13.05 -8.97
CA MET A 1 24.32 13.00 -8.34
C MET A 1 23.85 11.56 -8.33
N MET A 2 23.57 10.97 -7.17
CA MET A 2 22.91 9.64 -7.12
C MET A 2 21.51 9.77 -7.71
N LYS A 3 21.18 8.94 -8.70
CA LYS A 3 19.82 8.91 -9.27
C LYS A 3 18.83 8.53 -8.16
N LYS A 4 17.81 9.36 -7.97
CA LYS A 4 16.69 9.12 -7.05
C LYS A 4 16.02 7.80 -7.42
N LYS A 5 15.86 6.88 -6.48
CA LYS A 5 15.08 5.65 -6.74
C LYS A 5 13.61 5.94 -6.72
N CYS A 6 12.89 5.27 -7.61
CA CYS A 6 11.45 5.40 -7.76
C CYS A 6 10.80 4.02 -7.87
N GLY A 7 9.69 3.83 -7.18
CA GLY A 7 8.82 2.66 -7.27
C GLY A 7 7.40 3.08 -7.64
N ILE A 8 6.68 2.21 -8.35
CA ILE A 8 5.31 2.50 -8.78
C ILE A 8 4.44 1.25 -8.71
N VAL A 9 3.19 1.43 -8.30
CA VAL A 9 2.10 0.47 -8.51
C VAL A 9 1.11 1.11 -9.47
N VAL A 10 0.70 0.37 -10.50
CA VAL A 10 -0.32 0.82 -11.45
C VAL A 10 -1.54 -0.08 -11.35
N PHE A 11 -2.71 0.54 -11.17
CA PHE A 11 -4.00 -0.12 -11.22
C PHE A 11 -4.69 0.22 -12.56
N SER A 12 -5.22 -0.78 -13.24
CA SER A 12 -5.88 -0.60 -14.54
C SER A 12 -7.32 -1.13 -14.50
N LYS A 13 -8.26 -0.36 -15.04
CA LYS A 13 -9.68 -0.79 -15.17
C LYS A 13 -9.86 -1.96 -16.12
N THR A 14 -8.93 -2.18 -17.03
CA THR A 14 -9.02 -3.25 -18.04
C THR A 14 -8.29 -4.49 -17.56
N GLU A 15 -9.03 -5.48 -17.08
CA GLU A 15 -8.55 -6.86 -17.04
C GLU A 15 -8.38 -7.36 -18.47
N LYS A 16 -7.29 -7.01 -19.15
CA LYS A 16 -6.89 -7.74 -20.35
C LYS A 16 -6.37 -9.10 -19.89
N LYS A 17 -7.12 -10.18 -20.21
CA LYS A 17 -6.63 -11.57 -20.06
C LYS A 17 -5.21 -11.65 -20.62
N GLY A 18 -4.23 -11.94 -19.77
CA GLY A 18 -2.84 -12.19 -20.16
C GLY A 18 -1.81 -11.08 -19.90
N ILE A 19 -2.20 -9.93 -19.34
CA ILE A 19 -1.24 -8.95 -18.84
C ILE A 19 -1.33 -8.99 -17.32
N SER A 20 -0.26 -9.39 -16.65
CA SER A 20 -0.11 -9.45 -15.20
C SER A 20 -0.03 -8.05 -14.58
N GLY A 21 -1.15 -7.35 -14.60
CA GLY A 21 -1.40 -6.21 -13.72
C GLY A 21 -2.16 -6.70 -12.50
N GLY A 22 -2.00 -6.04 -11.36
CA GLY A 22 -2.70 -6.41 -10.14
C GLY A 22 -4.23 -6.42 -10.30
N ILE A 23 -4.92 -7.04 -9.36
CA ILE A 23 -6.40 -7.00 -9.29
C ILE A 23 -6.79 -5.58 -8.92
N SER A 24 -7.63 -4.94 -9.73
CA SER A 24 -7.98 -3.53 -9.55
C SER A 24 -9.27 -3.29 -8.77
N GLY A 25 -10.18 -4.29 -8.69
CA GLY A 25 -11.50 -4.10 -8.06
C GLY A 25 -12.30 -2.90 -8.60
N GLY A 26 -12.02 -2.45 -9.83
CA GLY A 26 -12.58 -1.23 -10.42
C GLY A 26 -11.76 0.04 -10.14
N ILE A 27 -10.77 -0.02 -9.26
CA ILE A 27 -9.84 1.08 -8.97
C ILE A 27 -8.83 1.23 -10.11
N SER A 28 -8.50 2.46 -10.46
CA SER A 28 -7.49 2.78 -11.50
C SER A 28 -6.63 3.95 -11.07
N GLY A 29 -5.46 4.08 -11.71
CA GLY A 29 -4.47 5.09 -11.38
C GLY A 29 -3.16 4.49 -10.90
N PHE A 30 -2.44 5.20 -10.05
CA PHE A 30 -1.13 4.75 -9.59
C PHE A 30 -0.82 5.20 -8.16
N VAL A 31 0.15 4.51 -7.56
CA VAL A 31 0.82 4.93 -6.33
C VAL A 31 2.32 5.02 -6.61
N LEU A 32 2.88 6.19 -6.41
CA LEU A 32 4.29 6.51 -6.66
C LEU A 32 5.05 6.58 -5.34
N PHE A 33 6.25 5.99 -5.32
CA PHE A 33 7.19 5.98 -4.21
C PHE A 33 8.51 6.60 -4.67
N GLU A 34 8.93 7.68 -4.06
CA GLU A 34 10.19 8.36 -4.40
C GLU A 34 11.11 8.42 -3.18
N GLU A 35 12.27 7.74 -3.26
CA GLU A 35 13.20 7.67 -2.14
C GLU A 35 14.05 8.93 -2.03
N TYR A 36 14.00 9.55 -0.85
CA TYR A 36 14.87 10.63 -0.42
C TYR A 36 15.81 10.13 0.70
N LYS A 37 16.74 10.97 1.14
CA LYS A 37 17.76 10.59 2.13
C LYS A 37 17.18 10.00 3.42
N HIS A 38 16.05 10.53 3.90
CA HIS A 38 15.48 10.17 5.20
C HIS A 38 14.06 9.62 5.15
N TYR A 39 13.39 9.70 4.00
CA TYR A 39 12.00 9.30 3.84
C TYR A 39 11.72 8.84 2.41
N VAL A 40 10.61 8.17 2.23
CA VAL A 40 9.98 7.93 0.93
C VAL A 40 8.77 8.85 0.81
N GLN A 41 8.72 9.67 -0.24
CA GLN A 41 7.51 10.39 -0.60
C GLN A 41 6.56 9.39 -1.27
N VAL A 42 5.36 9.25 -0.71
CA VAL A 42 4.31 8.39 -1.28
C VAL A 42 3.23 9.27 -1.85
N THR A 43 2.87 9.06 -3.10
CA THR A 43 1.82 9.83 -3.78
C THR A 43 0.77 8.88 -4.36
N PHE A 44 -0.48 9.06 -3.94
CA PHE A 44 -1.64 8.35 -4.45
C PHE A 44 -2.36 9.22 -5.48
N SER A 45 -2.66 8.64 -6.63
CA SER A 45 -3.52 9.21 -7.67
C SER A 45 -4.43 8.07 -8.14
N LEU A 46 -5.55 7.89 -7.45
CA LEU A 46 -6.44 6.75 -7.60
C LEU A 46 -7.88 7.20 -7.77
N GLU A 47 -8.63 6.48 -8.58
CA GLU A 47 -10.05 6.70 -8.84
C GLU A 47 -10.83 5.39 -8.94
N GLY A 48 -12.16 5.45 -8.93
CA GLY A 48 -13.03 4.29 -9.12
C GLY A 48 -13.24 3.44 -7.88
N PHE A 49 -13.05 3.98 -6.70
CA PHE A 49 -13.36 3.29 -5.44
C PHE A 49 -14.85 2.92 -5.35
N PRO A 50 -15.22 1.85 -4.61
CA PRO A 50 -16.61 1.42 -4.49
C PRO A 50 -17.56 2.50 -3.92
N LYS A 51 -17.11 3.23 -2.89
CA LYS A 51 -17.94 4.23 -2.18
C LYS A 51 -17.23 5.58 -2.11
N PRO A 52 -17.98 6.70 -2.19
CA PRO A 52 -17.44 8.04 -1.92
C PRO A 52 -17.33 8.30 -0.41
N ASN A 53 -16.54 9.30 -0.03
CA ASN A 53 -16.39 9.78 1.34
C ASN A 53 -16.17 8.65 2.36
N THR A 54 -15.34 7.67 1.98
CA THR A 54 -15.14 6.42 2.74
C THR A 54 -13.65 6.18 2.95
N MET A 55 -13.29 5.69 4.13
CA MET A 55 -11.93 5.24 4.42
C MET A 55 -11.72 3.81 3.94
N TYR A 56 -10.58 3.58 3.29
CA TYR A 56 -10.10 2.28 2.84
C TYR A 56 -8.72 2.03 3.39
N ALA A 57 -8.50 0.90 4.05
CA ALA A 57 -7.18 0.54 4.52
C ALA A 57 -6.23 0.27 3.34
N VAL A 58 -4.97 0.66 3.50
CA VAL A 58 -3.90 0.45 2.52
C VAL A 58 -2.64 -0.04 3.21
N HIS A 59 -2.07 -1.15 2.71
CA HIS A 59 -0.88 -1.76 3.30
C HIS A 59 0.09 -2.26 2.23
N ILE A 60 1.38 -2.35 2.60
CA ILE A 60 2.36 -3.12 1.84
C ILE A 60 2.41 -4.53 2.41
N HIS A 61 2.21 -5.52 1.55
CA HIS A 61 2.30 -6.94 1.88
C HIS A 61 3.67 -7.52 1.51
N GLU A 62 4.00 -8.67 2.11
CA GLU A 62 5.33 -9.25 2.10
C GLU A 62 5.79 -9.69 0.70
N TYR A 63 4.89 -10.24 -0.12
CA TYR A 63 5.25 -10.81 -1.42
C TYR A 63 4.65 -10.04 -2.59
N GLY A 64 5.32 -10.11 -3.75
CA GLY A 64 4.81 -9.63 -5.04
C GLY A 64 4.26 -10.77 -5.90
N ASP A 65 3.69 -11.81 -5.28
CA ASP A 65 3.17 -12.99 -5.95
C ASP A 65 1.67 -12.85 -6.26
N LEU A 66 1.33 -12.69 -7.54
CA LEU A 66 -0.05 -12.55 -8.00
C LEU A 66 -0.62 -13.85 -8.61
N ARG A 67 0.04 -15.02 -8.42
CA ARG A 67 -0.42 -16.29 -9.00
C ARG A 67 -1.82 -16.69 -8.51
N ASP A 68 -2.18 -16.30 -7.29
CA ASP A 68 -3.52 -16.47 -6.72
C ASP A 68 -4.14 -15.09 -6.36
N GLY A 69 -4.09 -14.18 -7.32
CA GLY A 69 -4.58 -12.82 -7.15
C GLY A 69 -3.97 -12.10 -5.95
N CYS A 70 -4.81 -11.47 -5.12
CA CYS A 70 -4.32 -10.81 -3.91
C CYS A 70 -4.07 -11.78 -2.73
N THR A 71 -4.40 -13.07 -2.85
CA THR A 71 -4.34 -14.04 -1.75
C THR A 71 -2.90 -14.46 -1.45
N SER A 72 -2.08 -14.62 -2.48
CA SER A 72 -0.67 -15.09 -2.39
C SER A 72 0.33 -14.02 -1.94
N LEU A 73 -0.12 -12.81 -1.60
CA LEU A 73 0.76 -11.69 -1.22
C LEU A 73 1.32 -11.77 0.21
N GLY A 74 0.91 -12.76 1.00
CA GLY A 74 1.32 -12.91 2.40
C GLY A 74 0.64 -11.92 3.35
N SER A 75 1.28 -11.70 4.50
CA SER A 75 0.86 -10.74 5.53
C SER A 75 1.40 -9.34 5.25
N HIS A 76 1.11 -8.38 6.13
CA HIS A 76 1.77 -7.07 6.08
C HIS A 76 3.28 -7.22 6.15
N PHE A 77 4.01 -6.39 5.41
CA PHE A 77 5.47 -6.39 5.45
C PHE A 77 5.96 -5.97 6.84
N ASN A 78 6.47 -6.92 7.60
CA ASN A 78 6.85 -6.79 9.00
C ASN A 78 8.27 -7.30 9.28
N PRO A 79 9.31 -6.56 8.88
CA PRO A 79 10.70 -7.00 9.03
C PRO A 79 11.22 -6.94 10.48
N PHE A 80 10.46 -6.38 11.42
CA PHE A 80 10.85 -6.17 12.81
C PHE A 80 10.02 -6.99 13.81
N ASP A 81 9.14 -7.86 13.31
CA ASP A 81 8.27 -8.72 14.13
C ASP A 81 7.44 -7.94 15.17
N SER A 82 6.91 -6.80 14.73
CA SER A 82 6.05 -5.92 15.54
C SER A 82 4.58 -6.34 15.43
N THR A 83 3.72 -5.76 16.25
CA THR A 83 2.27 -5.81 16.06
C THR A 83 1.83 -4.78 15.03
N HIS A 84 0.62 -4.93 14.49
CA HIS A 84 -0.02 -3.89 13.69
C HIS A 84 -0.25 -2.62 14.50
N GLY A 85 -0.09 -1.44 13.89
CA GLY A 85 -0.23 -0.17 14.60
C GLY A 85 -0.41 1.05 13.70
N SER A 86 -0.60 2.20 14.35
CA SER A 86 -0.80 3.49 13.69
C SER A 86 0.49 4.05 13.09
N ILE A 87 0.39 4.84 12.02
CA ILE A 87 1.51 5.63 11.49
C ILE A 87 2.11 6.58 12.52
N THR A 88 1.36 6.95 13.56
CA THR A 88 1.85 7.81 14.65
C THR A 88 2.75 7.07 15.64
N GLU A 89 2.76 5.74 15.60
CA GLU A 89 3.66 4.93 16.43
C GLU A 89 5.09 4.92 15.88
N ASN A 90 6.04 4.66 16.78
CA ASN A 90 7.42 4.43 16.38
C ASN A 90 7.48 3.25 15.37
N TYR A 91 8.28 3.38 14.31
CA TYR A 91 8.38 2.38 13.24
C TYR A 91 8.85 0.99 13.71
N HIS A 92 9.41 0.85 14.91
CA HIS A 92 9.69 -0.44 15.54
C HIS A 92 8.51 -1.04 16.32
N LYS A 93 7.42 -0.28 16.49
CA LYS A 93 6.22 -0.70 17.21
C LYS A 93 5.02 -0.94 16.30
N ARG A 94 5.24 -0.91 15.00
CA ARG A 94 4.23 -1.22 13.98
C ARG A 94 4.88 -1.93 12.80
N HIS A 95 4.09 -2.52 11.92
CA HIS A 95 4.64 -3.05 10.67
C HIS A 95 5.14 -1.89 9.79
N VAL A 96 6.22 -2.11 9.06
CA VAL A 96 6.65 -1.19 8.00
C VAL A 96 5.56 -1.07 6.94
N GLY A 97 4.86 -2.18 6.67
CA GLY A 97 3.77 -2.24 5.70
C GLY A 97 2.48 -1.55 6.10
N ASP A 98 2.30 -1.11 7.35
CA ASP A 98 1.08 -0.44 7.79
C ASP A 98 0.90 0.95 7.15
N MET A 99 1.98 1.54 6.63
CA MET A 99 1.98 2.82 5.90
C MET A 99 1.23 3.91 6.68
N MET A 100 0.33 4.64 6.00
CA MET A 100 -0.57 5.63 6.58
C MET A 100 -1.90 5.05 7.08
N ASN A 101 -2.03 3.74 7.14
CA ASN A 101 -3.21 2.98 7.52
C ASN A 101 -4.40 3.17 6.57
N ASN A 102 -4.90 4.39 6.38
CA ASN A 102 -6.16 4.66 5.70
C ASN A 102 -6.05 5.70 4.60
N LEU A 103 -6.73 5.46 3.48
CA LEU A 103 -7.02 6.39 2.40
C LEU A 103 -8.44 6.91 2.55
N MET A 104 -8.67 8.21 2.38
CA MET A 104 -10.00 8.81 2.34
C MET A 104 -10.37 9.14 0.89
N THR A 105 -11.52 8.64 0.42
CA THR A 105 -12.07 9.00 -0.88
C THR A 105 -12.89 10.28 -0.81
N ASN A 106 -12.90 11.04 -1.89
CA ASN A 106 -13.75 12.21 -2.06
C ASN A 106 -15.17 11.83 -2.55
N SER A 107 -16.03 12.83 -2.79
CA SER A 107 -17.39 12.65 -3.32
C SER A 107 -17.44 12.02 -4.72
N LYS A 108 -16.34 12.04 -5.47
CA LYS A 108 -16.21 11.43 -6.80
C LYS A 108 -15.60 10.03 -6.77
N LYS A 109 -15.39 9.45 -5.57
CA LYS A 109 -14.73 8.15 -5.38
C LYS A 109 -13.27 8.15 -5.84
N GLU A 110 -12.57 9.24 -5.63
CA GLU A 110 -11.17 9.46 -5.97
C GLU A 110 -10.35 9.68 -4.70
N CYS A 111 -9.06 9.33 -4.74
CA CYS A 111 -8.11 9.61 -3.69
C CYS A 111 -6.84 10.23 -4.30
N PHE A 112 -6.61 11.50 -4.01
CA PHE A 112 -5.39 12.24 -4.35
C PHE A 112 -4.74 12.67 -3.04
N TYR A 113 -3.64 12.01 -2.69
CA TYR A 113 -2.97 12.23 -1.42
C TYR A 113 -1.47 12.04 -1.55
N SER A 114 -0.69 12.79 -0.79
CA SER A 114 0.76 12.62 -0.74
C SER A 114 1.27 12.85 0.67
N TYR A 115 2.19 11.98 1.14
CA TYR A 115 2.79 12.07 2.46
C TYR A 115 4.23 11.56 2.46
N LYS A 116 4.97 11.85 3.53
CA LYS A 116 6.32 11.35 3.76
C LYS A 116 6.27 10.17 4.73
N ASP A 117 6.90 9.08 4.37
CA ASP A 117 7.05 7.90 5.22
C ASP A 117 8.54 7.68 5.54
N GLU A 118 8.89 7.75 6.82
CA GLU A 118 10.28 7.60 7.27
C GLU A 118 10.68 6.13 7.48
N SER A 119 9.72 5.21 7.49
CA SER A 119 9.96 3.77 7.66
C SER A 119 10.22 3.04 6.35
N LEU A 120 9.64 3.52 5.25
CA LEU A 120 9.77 2.89 3.93
C LEU A 120 11.16 3.09 3.34
N ARG A 121 11.61 2.10 2.54
CA ARG A 121 12.86 2.15 1.76
C ARG A 121 12.66 1.47 0.41
N LEU A 122 13.27 2.04 -0.63
CA LEU A 122 13.37 1.41 -1.96
C LEU A 122 14.71 0.70 -2.16
N SER A 123 15.56 0.71 -1.13
CA SER A 123 16.92 0.18 -1.17
C SER A 123 17.21 -0.67 0.05
N GLY A 124 18.18 -1.60 -0.07
CA GLY A 124 18.69 -2.41 1.03
C GLY A 124 17.77 -3.57 1.41
N LYS A 125 18.05 -4.18 2.58
CA LYS A 125 17.40 -5.40 3.07
C LYS A 125 15.88 -5.27 3.23
N HIS A 126 15.41 -4.07 3.60
CA HIS A 126 14.00 -3.80 3.87
C HIS A 126 13.35 -3.01 2.70
N SER A 127 13.87 -3.18 1.49
CA SER A 127 13.26 -2.59 0.28
C SER A 127 11.84 -3.10 0.08
N ILE A 128 10.94 -2.17 -0.29
CA ILE A 128 9.56 -2.50 -0.66
C ILE A 128 9.41 -2.86 -2.15
N LEU A 129 10.46 -2.67 -2.97
CA LEU A 129 10.44 -3.08 -4.39
C LEU A 129 10.27 -4.59 -4.51
N GLY A 130 9.41 -5.01 -5.42
CA GLY A 130 9.05 -6.42 -5.62
C GLY A 130 8.03 -6.96 -4.61
N ARG A 131 7.64 -6.18 -3.61
CA ARG A 131 6.51 -6.46 -2.71
C ARG A 131 5.22 -5.96 -3.35
N SER A 132 4.11 -6.00 -2.63
CA SER A 132 2.82 -5.56 -3.16
C SER A 132 2.16 -4.50 -2.29
N LEU A 133 1.40 -3.61 -2.93
CA LEU A 133 0.46 -2.71 -2.28
C LEU A 133 -0.94 -3.34 -2.37
N VAL A 134 -1.65 -3.34 -1.26
CA VAL A 134 -3.01 -3.87 -1.14
C VAL A 134 -3.94 -2.79 -0.61
N ILE A 135 -5.11 -2.67 -1.23
CA ILE A 135 -6.23 -1.84 -0.75
C ILE A 135 -7.30 -2.79 -0.23
N HIS A 136 -7.82 -2.51 0.96
CA HIS A 136 -8.84 -3.32 1.63
C HIS A 136 -10.22 -2.64 1.57
N GLU A 137 -11.29 -3.43 1.79
CA GLU A 137 -12.67 -2.94 1.73
C GLU A 137 -13.08 -2.09 2.94
N GLY A 138 -12.43 -2.31 4.08
CA GLY A 138 -12.74 -1.66 5.35
C GLY A 138 -11.72 -0.59 5.73
N LYS A 139 -12.06 0.10 6.81
CA LYS A 139 -11.15 1.03 7.51
C LYS A 139 -10.21 0.22 8.41
N ASP A 140 -8.95 0.59 8.43
CA ASP A 140 -7.98 0.14 9.41
C ASP A 140 -8.27 0.78 10.79
N ASP A 141 -8.32 -0.03 11.84
CA ASP A 141 -8.53 0.42 13.23
C ASP A 141 -7.24 0.84 13.95
N GLU A 142 -6.09 0.80 13.24
CA GLU A 142 -4.77 1.20 13.73
C GLU A 142 -4.29 0.38 14.93
N GLY A 143 -4.76 -0.88 15.06
CA GLY A 143 -4.47 -1.71 16.21
C GLY A 143 -5.22 -1.32 17.50
N LYS A 144 -6.15 -0.36 17.42
CA LYS A 144 -6.90 0.18 18.57
C LYS A 144 -8.28 -0.47 18.73
N GLY A 145 -8.67 -1.33 17.78
CA GLY A 145 -9.93 -2.07 17.82
C GLY A 145 -9.94 -3.16 18.89
N ARG A 146 -11.12 -3.75 19.07
CA ARG A 146 -11.32 -4.88 20.00
C ARG A 146 -11.56 -6.20 19.26
N PHE A 147 -11.17 -6.26 17.97
CA PHE A 147 -11.30 -7.46 17.17
C PHE A 147 -10.06 -8.35 17.33
N PRO A 148 -10.19 -9.67 17.18
CA PRO A 148 -9.05 -10.59 17.31
C PRO A 148 -7.90 -10.30 16.37
N ASP A 149 -8.17 -9.70 15.21
CA ASP A 149 -7.22 -9.35 14.17
C ASP A 149 -6.76 -7.87 14.17
N SER A 150 -7.22 -7.05 15.13
CA SER A 150 -6.81 -5.63 15.22
C SER A 150 -5.29 -5.45 15.31
N LEU A 151 -4.60 -6.23 16.14
CA LEU A 151 -3.14 -6.19 16.29
C LEU A 151 -2.37 -6.96 15.20
N VAL A 152 -3.08 -7.54 14.24
CA VAL A 152 -2.50 -8.33 13.13
C VAL A 152 -2.70 -7.62 11.79
N THR A 153 -3.92 -7.13 11.53
CA THR A 153 -4.30 -6.58 10.21
C THR A 153 -5.06 -5.27 10.28
N GLY A 154 -5.26 -4.70 11.49
CA GLY A 154 -6.09 -3.51 11.67
C GLY A 154 -7.58 -3.74 11.37
N HIS A 155 -8.04 -5.00 11.40
CA HIS A 155 -9.42 -5.39 11.06
C HIS A 155 -9.91 -4.83 9.71
N ALA A 156 -8.99 -4.72 8.74
CA ALA A 156 -9.19 -4.01 7.47
C ALA A 156 -10.13 -4.72 6.47
N GLY A 157 -10.46 -5.99 6.72
CA GLY A 157 -11.36 -6.75 5.87
C GLY A 157 -10.71 -7.27 4.58
N LYS A 158 -11.53 -7.53 3.55
CA LYS A 158 -11.09 -8.17 2.32
C LYS A 158 -10.16 -7.29 1.49
N ARG A 159 -9.26 -7.93 0.74
CA ARG A 159 -8.38 -7.30 -0.25
C ARG A 159 -9.19 -7.02 -1.52
N ILE A 160 -9.42 -5.76 -1.87
CA ILE A 160 -10.24 -5.37 -3.03
C ILE A 160 -9.40 -4.96 -4.23
N ALA A 161 -8.16 -4.53 -4.01
CA ALA A 161 -7.21 -4.24 -5.09
C ALA A 161 -5.79 -4.51 -4.62
N CYS A 162 -4.92 -4.95 -5.52
CA CYS A 162 -3.51 -5.16 -5.24
C CYS A 162 -2.65 -5.03 -6.49
N GLY A 163 -1.38 -4.68 -6.32
CA GLY A 163 -0.40 -4.61 -7.38
C GLY A 163 1.02 -4.67 -6.87
N ILE A 164 1.95 -5.12 -7.73
CA ILE A 164 3.37 -5.22 -7.39
C ILE A 164 4.02 -3.83 -7.45
N ILE A 165 4.88 -3.53 -6.49
CA ILE A 165 5.69 -2.30 -6.48
C ILE A 165 6.88 -2.52 -7.42
N GLY A 166 6.76 -2.04 -8.64
CA GLY A 166 7.79 -2.11 -9.68
C GLY A 166 8.73 -0.90 -9.65
N LEU A 167 9.88 -1.03 -10.30
CA LEU A 167 10.78 0.11 -10.54
C LEU A 167 10.16 1.07 -11.56
N CYS A 168 10.35 2.37 -11.38
CA CYS A 168 10.03 3.38 -12.38
C CYS A 168 11.22 4.32 -12.62
N PRO A 169 11.24 5.03 -13.77
CA PRO A 169 12.18 6.12 -13.97
C PRO A 169 12.02 7.19 -12.89
N PRO A 170 13.10 7.78 -12.38
CA PRO A 170 12.99 8.91 -11.48
C PRO A 170 12.20 10.05 -12.13
N SER A 171 11.35 10.72 -11.36
CA SER A 171 10.69 11.94 -11.79
C SER A 171 11.77 13.00 -12.12
N LEU A 172 11.63 13.67 -13.23
CA LEU A 172 12.51 14.73 -13.68
C LEU A 172 12.45 15.94 -12.75
#